data_039818f2de7391f172329941556d9aab
#
_entry.id   039818f2de7391f172329941556d9aab
#
_cell.length_a   1.000
_cell.length_b   1.000
_cell.length_c   1.000
_cell.angle_alpha   90.00
_cell.angle_beta   90.00
_cell.angle_gamma   90.00
#
_symmetry.space_group_name_H-M   'P 1'
#
loop_
_entity.id
_entity.type
_entity.pdbx_description
1 polymer ?
#
loop_
_entity_poly.entity_id
_entity_poly.type
_entity_poly.pdbx_seq_one_letter_code
_entity_poly.pdbx_strand_id
1 'polypeptide(L)'
;MAERPTAREFLALVTDDATFAELPHPDGSWQPDGPLGWPGYDAARARAAERTGETESVVCGTGDVEGTRAVLVSFEFGFLGGSLGHRTGDRLEAAYAYAREHRLPVVPLVATGGSRMQEGMLALTQLQRVARQSALTRAAGLAQIAVVRDPATGGGWATLGAGADVVLALPGAQVGFAGSRVRPPDADPAAYTAEAQVAAGSADAVVPPGELRATLGRWLRLLTAPSNAPAPVPRPLGARDLPADGWEAVRRARAPERPRAGAYLDAYFTERAALSGDRCGGRDPEGMLCGFGTHAGRTVAYAAQTGAATRPAGYRTATRLVHLADRLGIPVLTLVDTPGAANDAEAERQGAGPAIADLFGAVASVRTPVTTLVIGEGGSGGALALAAPGSTWATPDSYFSVIAPEHAAAILKRPPEEVEATAGQLRLRPQDLVELGVIRTSEQLFPGTGDRRSEERM
;
A
#
# COMPACT_ATOMS: atom_id res chain seq x y z
N MET A 1 -9.86 -7.44 -33.06
CA MET A 1 -9.28 -6.92 -31.82
C MET A 1 -10.06 -5.66 -31.47
N ALA A 2 -10.55 -5.53 -30.26
CA ALA A 2 -11.15 -4.26 -29.83
C ALA A 2 -10.10 -3.15 -29.96
N GLU A 3 -10.52 -2.00 -30.45
CA GLU A 3 -9.67 -0.81 -30.60
C GLU A 3 -9.23 -0.35 -29.21
N ARG A 4 -7.92 -0.12 -29.02
CA ARG A 4 -7.39 0.35 -27.73
C ARG A 4 -7.72 1.83 -27.57
N PRO A 5 -8.22 2.26 -26.40
CA PRO A 5 -8.44 3.69 -26.15
C PRO A 5 -7.14 4.48 -26.32
N THR A 6 -7.22 5.60 -26.99
CA THR A 6 -6.13 6.58 -27.14
C THR A 6 -5.77 7.20 -25.78
N ALA A 7 -4.64 7.92 -25.73
CA ALA A 7 -4.25 8.63 -24.52
C ALA A 7 -5.30 9.65 -24.09
N ARG A 8 -5.91 10.38 -25.03
CA ARG A 8 -6.92 11.42 -24.76
C ARG A 8 -8.26 10.84 -24.34
N GLU A 9 -8.72 9.77 -24.98
CA GLU A 9 -9.93 9.06 -24.55
C GLU A 9 -9.78 8.51 -23.13
N PHE A 10 -8.58 8.02 -22.78
CA PHE A 10 -8.32 7.53 -21.44
C PHE A 10 -8.23 8.66 -20.39
N LEU A 11 -7.66 9.82 -20.76
CA LEU A 11 -7.72 11.00 -19.93
C LEU A 11 -9.17 11.43 -19.68
N ALA A 12 -10.00 11.50 -20.72
CA ALA A 12 -11.41 11.83 -20.59
C ALA A 12 -12.20 10.82 -19.74
N LEU A 13 -11.81 9.54 -19.75
CA LEU A 13 -12.42 8.52 -18.90
C LEU A 13 -12.18 8.79 -17.42
N VAL A 14 -10.98 9.24 -17.03
CA VAL A 14 -10.59 9.35 -15.62
C VAL A 14 -10.71 10.76 -15.05
N THR A 15 -10.73 11.81 -15.89
CA THR A 15 -10.88 13.19 -15.40
C THR A 15 -12.33 13.65 -15.38
N ASP A 16 -12.59 14.66 -14.58
CA ASP A 16 -13.84 15.39 -14.58
C ASP A 16 -13.96 16.22 -15.87
N ASP A 17 -15.17 16.44 -16.34
CA ASP A 17 -15.43 17.07 -17.63
C ASP A 17 -14.76 18.44 -17.73
N ALA A 18 -14.07 18.68 -18.85
CA ALA A 18 -13.38 19.92 -19.19
C ALA A 18 -12.30 20.41 -18.20
N THR A 19 -11.83 19.56 -17.29
CA THR A 19 -10.78 19.95 -16.32
C THR A 19 -9.37 19.66 -16.80
N PHE A 20 -9.18 18.80 -17.80
CA PHE A 20 -7.85 18.48 -18.32
C PHE A 20 -7.23 19.65 -19.08
N ALA A 21 -6.03 20.03 -18.67
CA ALA A 21 -5.19 21.03 -19.33
C ALA A 21 -3.80 20.44 -19.58
N GLU A 22 -3.42 20.38 -20.87
CA GLU A 22 -2.12 19.85 -21.28
C GLU A 22 -0.99 20.80 -20.85
N LEU A 23 0.12 20.23 -20.35
CA LEU A 23 1.32 20.99 -20.01
C LEU A 23 2.09 21.37 -21.28
N PRO A 24 2.79 22.52 -21.28
CA PRO A 24 3.67 22.90 -22.37
C PRO A 24 4.71 21.83 -22.67
N HIS A 25 4.96 21.58 -23.93
CA HIS A 25 5.99 20.64 -24.34
C HIS A 25 7.38 21.29 -24.15
N PRO A 26 8.33 20.61 -23.53
CA PRO A 26 9.69 21.10 -23.48
C PRO A 26 10.28 21.31 -24.87
N ASP A 27 10.97 22.43 -25.05
CA ASP A 27 11.73 22.69 -26.28
C ASP A 27 12.86 21.67 -26.43
N GLY A 28 13.14 21.27 -27.67
CA GLY A 28 14.21 20.30 -27.94
C GLY A 28 14.64 20.36 -29.42
N SER A 29 15.93 20.30 -29.65
CA SER A 29 16.48 20.11 -31.00
C SER A 29 16.20 18.68 -31.48
N TRP A 30 15.87 18.53 -32.75
CA TRP A 30 15.70 17.22 -33.39
C TRP A 30 16.75 17.06 -34.50
N GLN A 31 17.47 15.94 -34.48
CA GLN A 31 18.37 15.53 -35.54
C GLN A 31 17.63 14.63 -36.54
N PRO A 32 17.90 14.72 -37.85
CA PRO A 32 17.30 13.81 -38.82
C PRO A 32 17.47 12.35 -38.44
N ASP A 33 16.37 11.60 -38.50
CA ASP A 33 16.29 10.19 -38.08
C ASP A 33 16.75 9.97 -36.62
N GLY A 34 16.63 10.99 -35.79
CA GLY A 34 16.84 10.92 -34.35
C GLY A 34 18.31 10.91 -33.91
N PRO A 35 18.57 10.71 -32.61
CA PRO A 35 19.89 10.89 -32.04
C PRO A 35 20.95 9.89 -32.53
N LEU A 36 20.54 8.78 -33.13
CA LEU A 36 21.44 7.75 -33.68
C LEU A 36 21.44 7.76 -35.23
N GLY A 37 20.69 8.68 -35.88
CA GLY A 37 20.53 8.69 -37.33
C GLY A 37 19.90 7.36 -37.83
N TRP A 38 18.90 6.83 -37.13
CA TRP A 38 18.28 5.53 -37.47
C TRP A 38 17.44 5.66 -38.73
N PRO A 39 17.83 5.04 -39.86
CA PRO A 39 17.16 5.24 -41.13
C PRO A 39 15.65 4.98 -41.08
N GLY A 40 14.85 5.95 -41.52
CA GLY A 40 13.40 5.87 -41.57
C GLY A 40 12.68 6.13 -40.25
N TYR A 41 13.39 6.55 -39.21
CA TYR A 41 12.79 6.83 -37.91
C TYR A 41 11.85 8.06 -37.98
N ASP A 42 12.25 9.14 -38.67
CA ASP A 42 11.39 10.31 -38.88
C ASP A 42 10.11 9.95 -39.64
N ALA A 43 10.22 9.13 -40.66
CA ALA A 43 9.06 8.65 -41.41
C ALA A 43 8.12 7.78 -40.54
N ALA A 44 8.67 6.97 -39.64
CA ALA A 44 7.88 6.17 -38.71
C ALA A 44 7.15 7.07 -37.66
N ARG A 45 7.81 8.11 -37.17
CA ARG A 45 7.20 9.10 -36.27
C ARG A 45 6.10 9.89 -36.97
N ALA A 46 6.33 10.37 -38.20
CA ALA A 46 5.33 11.08 -38.98
C ALA A 46 4.06 10.25 -39.21
N ARG A 47 4.19 8.97 -39.60
CA ARG A 47 3.05 8.04 -39.72
C ARG A 47 2.34 7.81 -38.37
N ALA A 48 3.09 7.73 -37.28
CA ALA A 48 2.50 7.58 -35.96
C ALA A 48 1.72 8.84 -35.55
N ALA A 49 2.27 10.02 -35.81
CA ALA A 49 1.61 11.30 -35.56
C ALA A 49 0.31 11.48 -36.38
N GLU A 50 0.36 11.14 -37.67
CA GLU A 50 -0.82 11.18 -38.55
C GLU A 50 -1.94 10.26 -38.04
N ARG A 51 -1.59 9.06 -37.58
CA ARG A 51 -2.56 8.07 -37.08
C ARG A 51 -3.15 8.43 -35.73
N THR A 52 -2.36 9.00 -34.80
CA THR A 52 -2.77 9.22 -33.40
C THR A 52 -3.14 10.65 -33.09
N GLY A 53 -2.75 11.60 -33.94
CA GLY A 53 -2.85 13.03 -33.65
C GLY A 53 -1.81 13.55 -32.63
N GLU A 54 -0.92 12.65 -32.12
CA GLU A 54 0.05 13.00 -31.08
C GLU A 54 1.45 13.17 -31.67
N THR A 55 2.25 14.04 -31.04
CA THR A 55 3.63 14.30 -31.45
C THR A 55 4.66 13.45 -30.69
N GLU A 56 4.22 12.73 -29.64
CA GLU A 56 5.03 11.83 -28.83
C GLU A 56 4.16 10.76 -28.17
N SER A 57 4.79 9.71 -27.60
CA SER A 57 4.14 8.57 -26.98
C SER A 57 3.50 8.87 -25.61
N VAL A 58 3.51 10.11 -25.16
CA VAL A 58 2.91 10.51 -23.88
C VAL A 58 2.27 11.88 -23.98
N VAL A 59 1.09 12.04 -23.38
CA VAL A 59 0.37 13.28 -23.13
C VAL A 59 0.43 13.56 -21.64
N CYS A 60 0.96 14.73 -21.27
CA CYS A 60 1.11 15.14 -19.87
C CYS A 60 0.25 16.39 -19.61
N GLY A 61 -0.48 16.40 -18.52
CA GLY A 61 -1.35 17.53 -18.17
C GLY A 61 -1.78 17.52 -16.73
N THR A 62 -2.61 18.49 -16.35
CA THR A 62 -3.31 18.50 -15.07
C THR A 62 -4.79 18.28 -15.30
N GLY A 63 -5.48 17.67 -14.36
CA GLY A 63 -6.93 17.49 -14.40
C GLY A 63 -7.47 17.15 -13.02
N ASP A 64 -8.76 17.29 -12.85
CA ASP A 64 -9.43 16.89 -11.62
C ASP A 64 -10.00 15.48 -11.79
N VAL A 65 -9.88 14.67 -10.75
CA VAL A 65 -10.44 13.32 -10.69
C VAL A 65 -11.30 13.26 -9.44
N GLU A 66 -12.62 13.18 -9.60
CA GLU A 66 -13.56 13.27 -8.48
C GLU A 66 -13.27 14.51 -7.59
N GLY A 67 -13.01 15.66 -8.22
CA GLY A 67 -12.69 16.92 -7.56
C GLY A 67 -11.27 17.05 -6.98
N THR A 68 -10.41 16.05 -7.13
CA THR A 68 -9.01 16.12 -6.66
C THR A 68 -8.07 16.41 -7.81
N ARG A 69 -7.34 17.55 -7.76
CA ARG A 69 -6.36 17.95 -8.78
C ARG A 69 -5.15 17.03 -8.78
N ALA A 70 -4.72 16.59 -9.95
CA ALA A 70 -3.56 15.73 -10.15
C ALA A 70 -2.80 16.08 -11.43
N VAL A 71 -1.53 15.70 -11.49
CA VAL A 71 -0.77 15.63 -12.74
C VAL A 71 -0.99 14.25 -13.34
N LEU A 72 -1.52 14.20 -14.55
CA LEU A 72 -1.80 12.98 -15.30
C LEU A 72 -0.77 12.83 -16.43
N VAL A 73 -0.31 11.59 -16.61
CA VAL A 73 0.66 11.21 -17.64
C VAL A 73 0.08 10.03 -18.41
N SER A 74 -0.53 10.25 -19.56
CA SER A 74 -1.21 9.22 -20.35
C SER A 74 -0.37 8.78 -21.55
N PHE A 75 -0.08 7.49 -21.63
CA PHE A 75 0.66 6.90 -22.74
C PHE A 75 -0.23 6.68 -23.95
N GLU A 76 0.25 7.10 -25.14
CA GLU A 76 -0.34 6.81 -26.44
C GLU A 76 0.35 5.58 -27.06
N PHE A 77 -0.28 4.42 -26.92
CA PHE A 77 0.31 3.18 -27.44
C PHE A 77 0.38 3.15 -28.98
N GLY A 78 -0.55 3.85 -29.64
CA GLY A 78 -0.52 4.04 -31.08
C GLY A 78 0.73 4.75 -31.58
N PHE A 79 1.35 5.61 -30.76
CA PHE A 79 2.59 6.28 -31.12
C PHE A 79 3.80 5.37 -30.78
N LEU A 80 4.31 4.67 -31.77
CA LEU A 80 5.48 3.79 -31.68
C LEU A 80 5.43 2.79 -30.50
N GLY A 81 4.25 2.23 -30.24
CA GLY A 81 4.04 1.25 -29.17
C GLY A 81 4.13 1.85 -27.76
N GLY A 82 3.83 3.12 -27.58
CA GLY A 82 3.96 3.80 -26.28
C GLY A 82 5.39 3.81 -25.76
N SER A 83 6.39 3.70 -26.64
CA SER A 83 7.79 3.51 -26.23
C SER A 83 8.42 4.79 -25.68
N LEU A 84 9.26 4.63 -24.66
CA LEU A 84 9.98 5.73 -24.02
C LEU A 84 11.21 6.09 -24.85
N GLY A 85 11.17 7.27 -25.48
CA GLY A 85 12.30 7.92 -26.14
C GLY A 85 12.78 9.14 -25.34
N HIS A 86 13.78 9.83 -25.85
CA HIS A 86 14.36 11.00 -25.19
C HIS A 86 13.32 12.08 -24.93
N ARG A 87 12.51 12.44 -25.95
CA ARG A 87 11.42 13.43 -25.81
C ARG A 87 10.30 12.97 -24.87
N THR A 88 10.01 11.68 -24.84
CA THR A 88 9.11 11.12 -23.82
C THR A 88 9.66 11.41 -22.44
N GLY A 89 10.98 11.17 -22.22
CA GLY A 89 11.67 11.47 -20.97
C GLY A 89 11.58 12.96 -20.57
N ASP A 90 11.76 13.87 -21.53
CA ASP A 90 11.65 15.32 -21.29
C ASP A 90 10.24 15.71 -20.81
N ARG A 91 9.20 15.20 -21.46
CA ARG A 91 7.80 15.44 -21.05
C ARG A 91 7.50 14.88 -19.66
N LEU A 92 7.96 13.67 -19.38
CA LEU A 92 7.81 13.04 -18.06
C LEU A 92 8.53 13.86 -16.98
N GLU A 93 9.77 14.25 -17.22
CA GLU A 93 10.54 15.07 -16.27
C GLU A 93 9.86 16.41 -15.98
N ALA A 94 9.37 17.10 -17.01
CA ALA A 94 8.63 18.35 -16.86
C ALA A 94 7.32 18.15 -16.05
N ALA A 95 6.57 17.08 -16.32
CA ALA A 95 5.35 16.77 -15.59
C ALA A 95 5.61 16.50 -14.10
N TYR A 96 6.63 15.71 -13.77
CA TYR A 96 7.03 15.45 -12.38
C TYR A 96 7.56 16.71 -11.68
N ALA A 97 8.31 17.56 -12.37
CA ALA A 97 8.78 18.85 -11.84
C ALA A 97 7.60 19.77 -11.52
N TYR A 98 6.66 19.90 -12.45
CA TYR A 98 5.41 20.64 -12.26
C TYR A 98 4.62 20.13 -11.06
N ALA A 99 4.49 18.79 -10.90
CA ALA A 99 3.80 18.18 -9.77
C ALA A 99 4.43 18.60 -8.44
N ARG A 100 5.76 18.62 -8.35
CA ARG A 100 6.46 19.06 -7.13
C ARG A 100 6.29 20.55 -6.85
N GLU A 101 6.40 21.38 -7.88
CA GLU A 101 6.22 22.84 -7.76
C GLU A 101 4.83 23.20 -7.25
N HIS A 102 3.79 22.51 -7.75
CA HIS A 102 2.39 22.78 -7.40
C HIS A 102 1.85 21.84 -6.31
N ARG A 103 2.70 20.98 -5.72
CA ARG A 103 2.36 20.02 -4.69
C ARG A 103 1.18 19.10 -5.05
N LEU A 104 1.18 18.61 -6.28
CA LEU A 104 0.14 17.72 -6.81
C LEU A 104 0.60 16.25 -6.81
N PRO A 105 -0.31 15.29 -6.61
CA PRO A 105 -0.04 13.87 -6.83
C PRO A 105 0.18 13.61 -8.32
N VAL A 106 0.88 12.52 -8.65
CA VAL A 106 1.15 12.10 -10.04
C VAL A 106 0.40 10.81 -10.36
N VAL A 107 -0.29 10.79 -11.48
CA VAL A 107 -1.08 9.65 -11.95
C VAL A 107 -0.56 9.20 -13.33
N PRO A 108 0.37 8.23 -13.39
CA PRO A 108 0.76 7.60 -14.64
C PRO A 108 -0.31 6.61 -15.13
N LEU A 109 -0.81 6.82 -16.35
CA LEU A 109 -1.74 5.95 -17.09
C LEU A 109 -0.93 5.17 -18.13
N VAL A 110 -0.31 4.05 -17.69
CA VAL A 110 0.80 3.38 -18.36
C VAL A 110 0.31 2.40 -19.43
N ALA A 111 0.66 2.66 -20.70
CA ALA A 111 0.50 1.72 -21.82
C ALA A 111 1.77 1.77 -22.70
N THR A 112 2.71 0.85 -22.50
CA THR A 112 4.03 0.92 -23.13
C THR A 112 4.64 -0.42 -23.44
N GLY A 113 5.33 -0.49 -24.59
CA GLY A 113 6.19 -1.62 -24.97
C GLY A 113 7.62 -1.54 -24.41
N GLY A 114 7.98 -0.50 -23.68
CA GLY A 114 9.33 -0.28 -23.11
C GLY A 114 10.13 0.81 -23.81
N SER A 115 11.47 0.71 -23.79
CA SER A 115 12.36 1.71 -24.38
C SER A 115 12.32 1.73 -25.90
N ARG A 116 12.45 2.92 -26.51
CA ARG A 116 12.42 3.15 -27.96
C ARG A 116 13.69 2.65 -28.62
N MET A 117 13.59 1.60 -29.44
CA MET A 117 14.74 0.92 -30.03
C MET A 117 15.58 1.85 -30.91
N GLN A 118 14.95 2.76 -31.67
CA GLN A 118 15.62 3.68 -32.60
C GLN A 118 16.52 4.71 -31.91
N GLU A 119 16.39 4.87 -30.61
CA GLU A 119 17.20 5.79 -29.80
C GLU A 119 18.19 5.04 -28.89
N GLY A 120 18.24 3.69 -28.96
CA GLY A 120 19.23 2.84 -28.29
C GLY A 120 19.41 3.13 -26.80
N MET A 121 20.65 3.31 -26.36
CA MET A 121 20.98 3.58 -24.96
C MET A 121 20.40 4.90 -24.45
N LEU A 122 20.20 5.90 -25.30
CA LEU A 122 19.57 7.17 -24.90
C LEU A 122 18.12 6.97 -24.48
N ALA A 123 17.39 6.08 -25.14
CA ALA A 123 16.06 5.68 -24.71
C ALA A 123 16.09 4.88 -23.39
N LEU A 124 17.08 4.00 -23.23
CA LEU A 124 17.19 3.21 -21.99
C LEU A 124 17.51 4.08 -20.78
N THR A 125 18.36 5.10 -20.90
CA THR A 125 18.67 6.03 -19.81
C THR A 125 17.48 6.86 -19.34
N GLN A 126 16.39 6.96 -20.13
CA GLN A 126 15.17 7.62 -19.68
C GLN A 126 14.56 6.93 -18.45
N LEU A 127 14.77 5.64 -18.27
CA LEU A 127 14.33 4.91 -17.07
C LEU A 127 14.97 5.45 -15.80
N GLN A 128 16.27 5.80 -15.85
CA GLN A 128 16.98 6.41 -14.72
C GLN A 128 16.45 7.83 -14.44
N ARG A 129 16.17 8.62 -15.50
CA ARG A 129 15.56 9.96 -15.34
C ARG A 129 14.19 9.85 -14.66
N VAL A 130 13.31 8.98 -15.13
CA VAL A 130 11.99 8.75 -14.57
C VAL A 130 12.09 8.27 -13.11
N ALA A 131 12.95 7.30 -12.83
CA ALA A 131 13.17 6.80 -11.47
C ALA A 131 13.63 7.91 -10.51
N ARG A 132 14.55 8.78 -10.98
CA ARG A 132 14.98 9.97 -10.21
C ARG A 132 13.83 10.92 -9.93
N GLN A 133 13.00 11.23 -10.94
CA GLN A 133 11.85 12.12 -10.77
C GLN A 133 10.82 11.53 -9.79
N SER A 134 10.53 10.24 -9.89
CA SER A 134 9.69 9.52 -8.94
C SER A 134 10.25 9.61 -7.51
N ALA A 135 11.54 9.36 -7.31
CA ALA A 135 12.19 9.46 -6.00
C ALA A 135 12.11 10.88 -5.40
N LEU A 136 12.39 11.92 -6.20
CA LEU A 136 12.27 13.32 -5.77
C LEU A 136 10.82 13.68 -5.38
N THR A 137 9.84 13.17 -6.13
CA THR A 137 8.41 13.39 -5.87
C THR A 137 7.97 12.71 -4.56
N ARG A 138 8.47 11.51 -4.29
CA ARG A 138 8.28 10.85 -2.99
C ARG A 138 8.93 11.63 -1.86
N ALA A 139 10.16 12.08 -2.04
CA ALA A 139 10.86 12.89 -1.03
C ALA A 139 10.13 14.21 -0.72
N ALA A 140 9.38 14.75 -1.69
CA ALA A 140 8.49 15.90 -1.51
C ALA A 140 7.17 15.58 -0.78
N GLY A 141 6.93 14.31 -0.39
CA GLY A 141 5.70 13.88 0.28
C GLY A 141 4.47 13.81 -0.63
N LEU A 142 4.66 13.57 -1.92
CA LEU A 142 3.58 13.51 -2.90
C LEU A 142 3.27 12.06 -3.29
N ALA A 143 1.98 11.76 -3.42
CA ALA A 143 1.49 10.43 -3.82
C ALA A 143 1.67 10.16 -5.31
N GLN A 144 1.91 8.89 -5.65
CA GLN A 144 1.98 8.41 -7.03
C GLN A 144 1.07 7.19 -7.19
N ILE A 145 0.05 7.29 -8.02
CA ILE A 145 -0.94 6.24 -8.26
C ILE A 145 -0.91 5.86 -9.73
N ALA A 146 -0.40 4.67 -10.04
CA ALA A 146 -0.34 4.18 -11.41
C ALA A 146 -1.62 3.45 -11.81
N VAL A 147 -2.09 3.70 -13.03
CA VAL A 147 -3.07 2.88 -13.72
C VAL A 147 -2.38 2.14 -14.85
N VAL A 148 -2.39 0.82 -14.79
CA VAL A 148 -1.72 -0.05 -15.75
C VAL A 148 -2.72 -0.52 -16.80
N ARG A 149 -2.43 -0.20 -18.07
CA ARG A 149 -3.23 -0.50 -19.25
C ARG A 149 -2.55 -1.55 -20.11
N ASP A 150 -3.25 -2.09 -21.11
CA ASP A 150 -2.72 -3.10 -22.01
C ASP A 150 -1.96 -2.51 -23.22
N PRO A 151 -0.68 -2.88 -23.44
CA PRO A 151 0.24 -3.56 -22.53
C PRO A 151 1.04 -2.57 -21.67
N ALA A 152 1.51 -3.00 -20.52
CA ALA A 152 2.52 -2.28 -19.74
C ALA A 152 3.72 -3.20 -19.51
N THR A 153 4.78 -3.01 -20.29
CA THR A 153 5.94 -3.89 -20.26
C THR A 153 7.27 -3.14 -20.17
N GLY A 154 8.33 -3.90 -19.86
CA GLY A 154 9.69 -3.38 -19.80
C GLY A 154 9.90 -2.32 -18.73
N GLY A 155 10.78 -1.38 -19.05
CA GLY A 155 11.17 -0.31 -18.12
C GLY A 155 10.04 0.62 -17.71
N GLY A 156 9.04 0.84 -18.56
CA GLY A 156 7.88 1.66 -18.22
C GLY A 156 7.02 1.03 -17.12
N TRP A 157 6.81 -0.30 -17.19
CA TRP A 157 6.21 -1.04 -16.06
C TRP A 157 7.06 -0.88 -14.79
N ALA A 158 8.36 -1.16 -14.89
CA ALA A 158 9.24 -1.15 -13.71
C ALA A 158 9.33 0.22 -13.03
N THR A 159 9.35 1.32 -13.80
CA THR A 159 9.58 2.68 -13.25
C THR A 159 8.30 3.44 -12.93
N LEU A 160 7.31 3.43 -13.84
CA LEU A 160 6.06 4.19 -13.69
C LEU A 160 4.94 3.37 -13.04
N GLY A 161 4.87 2.07 -13.37
CA GLY A 161 3.88 1.16 -12.81
C GLY A 161 4.29 0.65 -11.42
N ALA A 162 5.16 -0.36 -11.38
CA ALA A 162 5.60 -1.00 -10.13
C ALA A 162 6.28 -0.02 -9.17
N GLY A 163 6.89 1.04 -9.71
CA GLY A 163 7.47 2.12 -8.93
C GLY A 163 6.45 3.03 -8.22
N ALA A 164 5.16 2.98 -8.49
CA ALA A 164 4.16 3.80 -7.83
C ALA A 164 3.78 3.31 -6.42
N ASP A 165 3.17 4.19 -5.63
CA ASP A 165 2.72 3.89 -4.26
C ASP A 165 1.52 2.93 -4.28
N VAL A 166 0.58 3.17 -5.20
CA VAL A 166 -0.59 2.34 -5.48
C VAL A 166 -0.60 2.01 -6.96
N VAL A 167 -0.91 0.77 -7.29
CA VAL A 167 -0.99 0.26 -8.67
C VAL A 167 -2.36 -0.35 -8.91
N LEU A 168 -3.14 0.29 -9.77
CA LEU A 168 -4.41 -0.20 -10.28
C LEU A 168 -4.18 -0.75 -11.68
N ALA A 169 -4.72 -1.91 -12.02
CA ALA A 169 -4.55 -2.50 -13.34
C ALA A 169 -5.91 -2.75 -14.00
N LEU A 170 -5.99 -2.55 -15.31
CA LEU A 170 -7.19 -2.91 -16.06
C LEU A 170 -7.30 -4.43 -16.23
N PRO A 171 -8.51 -4.99 -16.25
CA PRO A 171 -8.73 -6.42 -16.46
C PRO A 171 -8.05 -6.93 -17.74
N GLY A 172 -7.37 -8.06 -17.63
CA GLY A 172 -6.71 -8.73 -18.76
C GLY A 172 -5.52 -7.99 -19.36
N ALA A 173 -5.07 -6.86 -18.78
CA ALA A 173 -3.91 -6.14 -19.27
C ALA A 173 -2.66 -7.01 -19.19
N GLN A 174 -1.85 -6.98 -20.26
CA GLN A 174 -0.53 -7.61 -20.28
C GLN A 174 0.45 -6.77 -19.47
N VAL A 175 0.95 -7.33 -18.37
CA VAL A 175 1.83 -6.65 -17.41
C VAL A 175 3.04 -7.51 -17.10
N GLY A 176 4.24 -6.97 -17.27
CA GLY A 176 5.45 -7.69 -16.91
C GLY A 176 6.72 -7.01 -17.42
N PHE A 177 7.88 -7.42 -16.89
CA PHE A 177 9.14 -6.86 -17.35
C PHE A 177 9.47 -7.28 -18.79
N ALA A 178 9.24 -8.55 -19.14
CA ALA A 178 9.45 -9.04 -20.49
C ALA A 178 8.22 -8.80 -21.38
N GLY A 179 8.37 -8.01 -22.45
CA GLY A 179 7.37 -7.89 -23.50
C GLY A 179 7.15 -9.23 -24.24
N SER A 180 5.98 -9.43 -24.84
CA SER A 180 5.58 -10.71 -25.46
C SER A 180 6.57 -11.26 -26.51
N ARG A 181 7.32 -10.40 -27.19
CA ARG A 181 8.29 -10.78 -28.23
C ARG A 181 9.64 -11.31 -27.71
N VAL A 182 9.92 -11.10 -26.42
CA VAL A 182 11.22 -11.46 -25.80
C VAL A 182 11.05 -12.42 -24.63
N ARG A 183 9.85 -12.93 -24.40
CA ARG A 183 9.60 -13.98 -23.40
C ARG A 183 10.22 -15.30 -23.85
N PRO A 184 10.69 -16.15 -22.90
CA PRO A 184 11.05 -17.52 -23.24
C PRO A 184 9.90 -18.25 -23.96
N PRO A 185 10.20 -19.18 -24.88
CA PRO A 185 9.16 -19.90 -25.63
C PRO A 185 8.22 -20.74 -24.75
N ASP A 186 8.69 -21.18 -23.59
CA ASP A 186 7.99 -21.96 -22.56
C ASP A 186 7.39 -21.11 -21.43
N ALA A 187 7.46 -19.78 -21.55
CA ALA A 187 6.89 -18.88 -20.53
C ALA A 187 5.37 -19.08 -20.43
N ASP A 188 4.86 -19.26 -19.19
CA ASP A 188 3.43 -19.29 -18.93
C ASP A 188 2.81 -17.90 -19.21
N PRO A 189 1.93 -17.76 -20.22
CA PRO A 189 1.31 -16.47 -20.55
C PRO A 189 0.46 -15.90 -19.39
N ALA A 190 -0.11 -16.75 -18.54
CA ALA A 190 -0.94 -16.35 -17.42
C ALA A 190 -0.15 -15.53 -16.39
N ALA A 191 1.16 -15.74 -16.24
CA ALA A 191 2.01 -14.98 -15.32
C ALA A 191 2.17 -13.49 -15.68
N TYR A 192 1.80 -13.11 -16.91
CA TYR A 192 1.96 -11.75 -17.45
C TYR A 192 0.63 -11.00 -17.54
N THR A 193 -0.33 -11.32 -16.71
CA THR A 193 -1.64 -10.64 -16.66
C THR A 193 -1.75 -9.73 -15.45
N ALA A 194 -2.64 -8.74 -15.51
CA ALA A 194 -2.98 -7.87 -14.40
C ALA A 194 -3.40 -8.67 -13.16
N GLU A 195 -4.20 -9.72 -13.37
CA GLU A 195 -4.69 -10.63 -12.33
C GLU A 195 -3.54 -11.36 -11.63
N ALA A 196 -2.58 -11.85 -12.41
CA ALA A 196 -1.38 -12.50 -11.87
C ALA A 196 -0.50 -11.53 -11.06
N GLN A 197 -0.35 -10.28 -11.53
CA GLN A 197 0.39 -9.26 -10.79
C GLN A 197 -0.29 -8.88 -9.46
N VAL A 198 -1.62 -8.87 -9.42
CA VAL A 198 -2.36 -8.68 -8.17
C VAL A 198 -2.21 -9.92 -7.28
N ALA A 199 -2.33 -11.13 -7.82
CA ALA A 199 -2.14 -12.37 -7.06
C ALA A 199 -0.73 -12.47 -6.45
N ALA A 200 0.30 -12.01 -7.17
CA ALA A 200 1.68 -11.95 -6.71
C ALA A 200 1.99 -10.72 -5.82
N GLY A 201 1.02 -9.87 -5.53
CA GLY A 201 1.24 -8.69 -4.69
C GLY A 201 2.06 -7.57 -5.35
N SER A 202 2.27 -7.62 -6.66
CA SER A 202 2.96 -6.58 -7.44
C SER A 202 2.06 -5.41 -7.82
N ALA A 203 0.73 -5.63 -7.86
CA ALA A 203 -0.29 -4.61 -8.05
C ALA A 203 -1.33 -4.70 -6.93
N ASP A 204 -2.05 -3.60 -6.66
CA ASP A 204 -3.00 -3.54 -5.54
C ASP A 204 -4.39 -4.06 -5.92
N ALA A 205 -4.87 -3.74 -7.12
CA ALA A 205 -6.20 -4.17 -7.57
C ALA A 205 -6.31 -4.25 -9.10
N VAL A 206 -7.19 -5.14 -9.56
CA VAL A 206 -7.75 -5.10 -10.92
C VAL A 206 -9.03 -4.28 -10.86
N VAL A 207 -9.14 -3.24 -11.69
CA VAL A 207 -10.26 -2.29 -11.67
C VAL A 207 -10.87 -2.18 -13.06
N PRO A 208 -12.16 -2.51 -13.25
CA PRO A 208 -12.86 -2.32 -14.51
C PRO A 208 -12.91 -0.85 -14.93
N PRO A 209 -12.88 -0.53 -16.25
CA PRO A 209 -12.91 0.85 -16.73
C PRO A 209 -14.06 1.70 -16.17
N GLY A 210 -15.25 1.11 -16.00
CA GLY A 210 -16.42 1.81 -15.46
C GLY A 210 -16.31 2.21 -13.99
N GLU A 211 -15.40 1.58 -13.21
CA GLU A 211 -15.18 1.86 -11.80
C GLU A 211 -13.89 2.67 -11.59
N LEU A 212 -13.12 2.89 -12.65
CA LEU A 212 -11.75 3.40 -12.54
C LEU A 212 -11.71 4.84 -12.00
N ARG A 213 -12.56 5.76 -12.51
CA ARG A 213 -12.61 7.16 -12.07
C ARG A 213 -12.90 7.22 -10.56
N ALA A 214 -13.96 6.56 -10.10
CA ALA A 214 -14.35 6.54 -8.69
C ALA A 214 -13.26 5.92 -7.80
N THR A 215 -12.64 4.82 -8.25
CA THR A 215 -11.55 4.16 -7.51
C THR A 215 -10.31 5.05 -7.42
N LEU A 216 -9.90 5.67 -8.53
CA LEU A 216 -8.77 6.58 -8.58
C LEU A 216 -9.02 7.84 -7.74
N GLY A 217 -10.22 8.42 -7.84
CA GLY A 217 -10.62 9.58 -7.04
C GLY A 217 -10.59 9.29 -5.54
N ARG A 218 -11.08 8.11 -5.13
CA ARG A 218 -11.00 7.65 -3.73
C ARG A 218 -9.55 7.60 -3.26
N TRP A 219 -8.65 6.97 -4.01
CA TRP A 219 -7.23 6.91 -3.66
C TRP A 219 -6.59 8.30 -3.60
N LEU A 220 -6.89 9.19 -4.54
CA LEU A 220 -6.38 10.55 -4.53
C LEU A 220 -6.83 11.30 -3.28
N ARG A 221 -8.13 11.28 -2.93
CA ARG A 221 -8.62 11.90 -1.70
C ARG A 221 -7.92 11.37 -0.45
N LEU A 222 -7.79 10.05 -0.34
CA LEU A 222 -7.16 9.41 0.82
C LEU A 222 -5.67 9.75 0.95
N LEU A 223 -4.93 9.81 -0.16
CA LEU A 223 -3.48 9.99 -0.10
C LEU A 223 -3.02 11.47 -0.13
N THR A 224 -3.93 12.41 -0.34
CA THR A 224 -3.62 13.85 -0.37
C THR A 224 -4.15 14.64 0.84
N ALA A 225 -4.65 13.96 1.86
CA ALA A 225 -5.22 14.57 3.07
C ALA A 225 -4.35 14.27 4.31
N PRO A 226 -3.18 14.92 4.48
CA PRO A 226 -2.33 14.73 5.64
C PRO A 226 -3.03 15.19 6.93
N SER A 227 -2.69 14.56 8.06
CA SER A 227 -3.20 14.93 9.38
C SER A 227 -2.17 14.59 10.46
N ASN A 228 -1.84 15.57 11.32
CA ASN A 228 -0.91 15.36 12.42
C ASN A 228 -1.59 14.85 13.70
N ALA A 229 -2.92 14.77 13.73
CA ALA A 229 -3.64 14.29 14.91
C ALA A 229 -3.65 12.75 14.95
N PRO A 230 -3.38 12.11 16.11
CA PRO A 230 -3.47 10.66 16.25
C PRO A 230 -4.83 10.12 15.81
N ALA A 231 -4.83 8.90 15.31
CA ALA A 231 -6.07 8.15 15.08
C ALA A 231 -6.78 7.93 16.43
N PRO A 232 -8.08 8.25 16.56
CA PRO A 232 -8.83 7.94 17.77
C PRO A 232 -8.81 6.43 18.05
N VAL A 233 -8.74 6.06 19.32
CA VAL A 233 -8.81 4.65 19.72
C VAL A 233 -10.21 4.12 19.42
N PRO A 234 -10.37 3.00 18.66
CA PRO A 234 -11.67 2.41 18.39
C PRO A 234 -12.36 1.96 19.69
N ARG A 235 -13.68 2.07 19.74
CA ARG A 235 -14.46 1.55 20.87
C ARG A 235 -14.46 0.02 20.84
N PRO A 236 -14.43 -0.69 22.00
CA PRO A 236 -14.62 -2.12 22.07
C PRO A 236 -15.98 -2.50 21.48
N LEU A 237 -15.97 -3.52 20.62
CA LEU A 237 -17.20 -4.06 20.01
C LEU A 237 -17.71 -5.32 20.72
N GLY A 238 -16.87 -5.98 21.53
CA GLY A 238 -17.17 -7.18 22.28
C GLY A 238 -17.49 -6.94 23.75
N ALA A 239 -16.83 -7.69 24.65
CA ALA A 239 -17.01 -7.60 26.09
C ALA A 239 -16.74 -6.19 26.66
N ARG A 240 -17.47 -5.82 27.71
CA ARG A 240 -17.31 -4.55 28.41
C ARG A 240 -16.70 -4.68 29.79
N ASP A 241 -16.77 -5.85 30.36
CA ASP A 241 -16.20 -6.21 31.68
C ASP A 241 -14.82 -6.85 31.51
N LEU A 242 -13.91 -6.56 32.41
CA LEU A 242 -12.57 -7.12 32.44
C LEU A 242 -12.60 -8.61 32.80
N PRO A 243 -11.68 -9.44 32.24
CA PRO A 243 -11.57 -10.85 32.60
C PRO A 243 -11.11 -11.01 34.05
N ALA A 244 -11.73 -11.96 34.77
CA ALA A 244 -11.43 -12.19 36.18
C ALA A 244 -10.02 -12.80 36.36
N ASP A 245 -9.62 -13.69 35.46
CA ASP A 245 -8.31 -14.36 35.48
C ASP A 245 -7.65 -14.46 34.11
N GLY A 246 -6.39 -14.94 34.08
CA GLY A 246 -5.61 -14.98 32.85
C GLY A 246 -6.17 -15.98 31.84
N TRP A 247 -6.73 -17.10 32.29
CA TRP A 247 -7.30 -18.10 31.38
C TRP A 247 -8.63 -17.63 30.79
N GLU A 248 -9.42 -16.91 31.55
CA GLU A 248 -10.63 -16.28 31.02
C GLU A 248 -10.28 -15.27 29.90
N ALA A 249 -9.23 -14.46 30.05
CA ALA A 249 -8.76 -13.56 29.00
C ALA A 249 -8.40 -14.33 27.71
N VAL A 250 -7.69 -15.49 27.85
CA VAL A 250 -7.36 -16.35 26.70
C VAL A 250 -8.60 -16.92 26.05
N ARG A 251 -9.56 -17.43 26.82
CA ARG A 251 -10.79 -17.99 26.28
C ARG A 251 -11.62 -16.94 25.55
N ARG A 252 -11.75 -15.73 26.12
CA ARG A 252 -12.46 -14.61 25.47
C ARG A 252 -11.78 -14.21 24.17
N ALA A 253 -10.46 -14.07 24.15
CA ALA A 253 -9.69 -13.69 22.96
C ALA A 253 -9.76 -14.75 21.83
N ARG A 254 -10.00 -16.01 22.16
CA ARG A 254 -10.14 -17.11 21.19
C ARG A 254 -11.58 -17.41 20.80
N ALA A 255 -12.56 -16.80 21.46
CA ALA A 255 -13.96 -17.05 21.17
C ALA A 255 -14.26 -16.75 19.70
N PRO A 256 -14.90 -17.68 18.95
CA PRO A 256 -15.15 -17.52 17.52
C PRO A 256 -16.16 -16.41 17.21
N GLU A 257 -17.08 -16.12 18.13
CA GLU A 257 -18.14 -15.13 18.01
C GLU A 257 -17.69 -13.69 18.27
N ARG A 258 -16.48 -13.48 18.82
CA ARG A 258 -16.01 -12.13 19.09
C ARG A 258 -15.78 -11.32 17.80
N PRO A 259 -15.96 -10.00 17.84
CA PRO A 259 -15.63 -9.14 16.71
C PRO A 259 -14.16 -9.23 16.32
N ARG A 260 -13.88 -9.43 15.04
CA ARG A 260 -12.54 -9.48 14.44
C ARG A 260 -12.20 -8.17 13.74
N ALA A 261 -10.99 -8.08 13.20
CA ALA A 261 -10.47 -6.89 12.51
C ALA A 261 -11.47 -6.28 11.50
N GLY A 262 -12.13 -7.11 10.66
CA GLY A 262 -13.11 -6.64 9.69
C GLY A 262 -14.24 -5.82 10.34
N ALA A 263 -14.83 -6.32 11.42
CA ALA A 263 -15.92 -5.64 12.14
C ALA A 263 -15.44 -4.29 12.74
N TYR A 264 -14.23 -4.25 13.30
CA TYR A 264 -13.64 -3.01 13.81
C TYR A 264 -13.39 -2.00 12.70
N LEU A 265 -12.85 -2.42 11.56
CA LEU A 265 -12.61 -1.55 10.41
C LEU A 265 -13.92 -1.03 9.81
N ASP A 266 -14.99 -1.86 9.75
CA ASP A 266 -16.31 -1.46 9.25
C ASP A 266 -17.00 -0.46 10.19
N ALA A 267 -16.83 -0.63 11.50
CA ALA A 267 -17.39 0.29 12.50
C ALA A 267 -16.60 1.62 12.58
N TYR A 268 -15.31 1.59 12.23
CA TYR A 268 -14.43 2.74 12.38
C TYR A 268 -14.42 3.66 11.15
N PHE A 269 -14.42 3.08 9.94
CA PHE A 269 -14.29 3.84 8.69
C PHE A 269 -15.62 3.99 7.95
N THR A 270 -15.88 5.16 7.42
CA THR A 270 -17.00 5.41 6.51
C THR A 270 -16.69 4.99 5.07
N GLU A 271 -15.41 5.02 4.68
CA GLU A 271 -14.91 4.64 3.36
C GLU A 271 -13.51 4.04 3.52
N ARG A 272 -13.18 2.99 2.76
CA ARG A 272 -11.86 2.35 2.79
C ARG A 272 -11.35 2.00 1.40
N ALA A 273 -10.03 2.03 1.23
CA ALA A 273 -9.32 1.48 0.09
C ALA A 273 -8.20 0.54 0.59
N ALA A 274 -8.21 -0.70 0.10
CA ALA A 274 -7.24 -1.71 0.52
C ALA A 274 -5.91 -1.54 -0.21
N LEU A 275 -4.81 -1.52 0.56
CA LEU A 275 -3.45 -1.62 0.06
C LEU A 275 -3.06 -3.10 0.07
N SER A 276 -2.68 -3.65 -1.08
CA SER A 276 -2.48 -5.08 -1.24
C SER A 276 -1.07 -5.42 -1.71
N GLY A 277 -0.53 -6.51 -1.13
CA GLY A 277 0.74 -7.08 -1.56
C GLY A 277 1.99 -6.36 -1.05
N ASP A 278 3.03 -7.15 -0.94
CA ASP A 278 4.31 -6.76 -0.35
C ASP A 278 5.33 -6.20 -1.36
N ARG A 279 5.00 -6.18 -2.64
CA ARG A 279 5.89 -5.84 -3.77
C ARG A 279 7.10 -6.78 -3.91
N CYS A 280 7.09 -7.90 -3.20
CA CYS A 280 8.16 -8.91 -3.20
C CYS A 280 7.68 -10.30 -3.63
N GLY A 281 6.49 -10.38 -4.22
CA GLY A 281 5.92 -11.62 -4.70
C GLY A 281 4.92 -12.29 -3.75
N GLY A 282 4.47 -11.60 -2.70
CA GLY A 282 3.59 -12.17 -1.69
C GLY A 282 2.39 -11.32 -1.28
N ARG A 283 1.37 -12.01 -0.76
CA ARG A 283 0.18 -11.45 -0.12
C ARG A 283 -0.19 -12.29 1.10
N ASP A 284 -0.85 -11.66 2.07
CA ASP A 284 -1.37 -12.34 3.26
C ASP A 284 -2.74 -11.77 3.66
N PRO A 285 -3.77 -11.95 2.82
CA PRO A 285 -5.11 -11.38 3.08
C PRO A 285 -5.82 -12.04 4.27
N GLU A 286 -5.39 -13.24 4.67
CA GLU A 286 -5.94 -13.96 5.82
C GLU A 286 -5.27 -13.58 7.14
N GLY A 287 -4.03 -13.06 7.11
CA GLY A 287 -3.27 -12.69 8.30
C GLY A 287 -3.19 -11.19 8.56
N MET A 288 -3.24 -10.35 7.50
CA MET A 288 -3.02 -8.91 7.62
C MET A 288 -3.85 -8.11 6.60
N LEU A 289 -4.70 -7.23 7.09
CA LEU A 289 -5.44 -6.24 6.28
C LEU A 289 -4.74 -4.89 6.38
N CYS A 290 -4.40 -4.31 5.23
CA CYS A 290 -3.77 -2.99 5.13
C CYS A 290 -4.58 -2.06 4.23
N GLY A 291 -4.53 -0.76 4.49
CA GLY A 291 -5.18 0.23 3.63
C GLY A 291 -5.28 1.61 4.25
N PHE A 292 -6.08 2.44 3.62
CA PHE A 292 -6.42 3.78 4.06
C PHE A 292 -7.93 3.92 4.13
N GLY A 293 -8.42 4.71 5.06
CA GLY A 293 -9.86 4.96 5.16
C GLY A 293 -10.16 6.32 5.78
N THR A 294 -11.41 6.75 5.66
CA THR A 294 -11.92 8.00 6.22
C THR A 294 -12.59 7.74 7.55
N HIS A 295 -12.10 8.39 8.62
CA HIS A 295 -12.71 8.41 9.95
C HIS A 295 -12.96 9.86 10.37
N ALA A 296 -14.23 10.20 10.66
CA ALA A 296 -14.64 11.55 11.05
C ALA A 296 -14.09 12.66 10.12
N GLY A 297 -14.14 12.42 8.81
CA GLY A 297 -13.66 13.35 7.77
C GLY A 297 -12.14 13.43 7.59
N ARG A 298 -11.35 12.59 8.28
CA ARG A 298 -9.88 12.55 8.17
C ARG A 298 -9.42 11.21 7.64
N THR A 299 -8.33 11.21 6.88
CA THR A 299 -7.70 9.97 6.45
C THR A 299 -6.88 9.36 7.58
N VAL A 300 -7.02 8.05 7.76
CA VAL A 300 -6.23 7.21 8.66
C VAL A 300 -5.78 5.97 7.87
N ALA A 301 -4.48 5.67 7.94
CA ALA A 301 -3.94 4.40 7.45
C ALA A 301 -4.23 3.30 8.47
N TYR A 302 -4.45 2.06 8.01
CA TYR A 302 -4.68 0.95 8.93
C TYR A 302 -3.88 -0.30 8.57
N ALA A 303 -3.36 -1.00 9.58
CA ALA A 303 -2.84 -2.34 9.50
C ALA A 303 -3.49 -3.19 10.59
N ALA A 304 -4.16 -4.28 10.23
CA ALA A 304 -4.99 -5.03 11.13
C ALA A 304 -4.76 -6.54 10.98
N GLN A 305 -4.31 -7.19 12.04
CA GLN A 305 -4.24 -8.65 12.13
C GLN A 305 -5.65 -9.22 12.30
N THR A 306 -5.91 -10.36 11.69
CA THR A 306 -7.27 -10.90 11.51
C THR A 306 -7.65 -12.01 12.50
N GLY A 307 -6.71 -12.46 13.32
CA GLY A 307 -6.86 -13.63 14.20
C GLY A 307 -6.15 -14.88 13.65
N ALA A 308 -5.60 -14.83 12.46
CA ALA A 308 -4.73 -15.88 11.91
C ALA A 308 -3.24 -15.61 12.21
N ALA A 309 -2.40 -16.65 12.07
CA ALA A 309 -0.95 -16.47 12.12
C ALA A 309 -0.49 -15.64 10.92
N THR A 310 0.11 -14.48 11.20
CA THR A 310 0.54 -13.54 10.16
C THR A 310 1.75 -14.07 9.42
N ARG A 311 1.69 -14.11 8.07
CA ARG A 311 2.78 -14.55 7.21
C ARG A 311 3.76 -13.41 6.88
N PRO A 312 4.99 -13.72 6.41
CA PRO A 312 5.99 -12.70 6.06
C PRO A 312 5.49 -11.61 5.10
N ALA A 313 4.67 -11.97 4.12
CA ALA A 313 4.06 -11.01 3.20
C ALA A 313 3.13 -10.00 3.89
N GLY A 314 2.41 -10.44 4.94
CA GLY A 314 1.58 -9.55 5.76
C GLY A 314 2.41 -8.50 6.49
N TYR A 315 3.51 -8.91 7.14
CA TYR A 315 4.45 -7.98 7.80
C TYR A 315 5.06 -6.98 6.82
N ARG A 316 5.54 -7.44 5.65
CA ARG A 316 6.09 -6.54 4.61
C ARG A 316 5.05 -5.57 4.05
N THR A 317 3.78 -6.02 3.89
CA THR A 317 2.69 -5.14 3.48
C THR A 317 2.41 -4.07 4.53
N ALA A 318 2.41 -4.42 5.82
CA ALA A 318 2.26 -3.47 6.92
C ALA A 318 3.44 -2.48 6.98
N THR A 319 4.69 -2.95 6.80
CA THR A 319 5.88 -2.09 6.70
C THR A 319 5.75 -1.08 5.57
N ARG A 320 5.33 -1.55 4.38
CA ARG A 320 5.06 -0.67 3.21
C ARG A 320 3.99 0.38 3.53
N LEU A 321 2.91 -0.01 4.21
CA LEU A 321 1.85 0.91 4.64
C LEU A 321 2.39 1.99 5.59
N VAL A 322 3.13 1.59 6.64
CA VAL A 322 3.69 2.51 7.64
C VAL A 322 4.61 3.54 6.98
N HIS A 323 5.52 3.10 6.10
CA HIS A 323 6.39 4.01 5.37
C HIS A 323 5.63 4.95 4.43
N LEU A 324 4.58 4.46 3.75
CA LEU A 324 3.74 5.30 2.89
C LEU A 324 2.98 6.34 3.72
N ALA A 325 2.36 5.92 4.81
CA ALA A 325 1.63 6.79 5.72
C ALA A 325 2.53 7.87 6.34
N ASP A 326 3.73 7.49 6.84
CA ASP A 326 4.70 8.43 7.40
C ASP A 326 5.14 9.49 6.39
N ARG A 327 5.45 9.06 5.16
CA ARG A 327 5.86 9.96 4.09
C ARG A 327 4.77 10.95 3.68
N LEU A 328 3.50 10.53 3.72
CA LEU A 328 2.36 11.37 3.38
C LEU A 328 1.80 12.16 4.58
N GLY A 329 2.34 11.97 5.79
CA GLY A 329 1.84 12.62 7.00
C GLY A 329 0.44 12.15 7.41
N ILE A 330 0.14 10.85 7.24
CA ILE A 330 -1.15 10.24 7.56
C ILE A 330 -1.00 9.39 8.82
N PRO A 331 -1.81 9.59 9.89
CA PRO A 331 -1.73 8.78 11.10
C PRO A 331 -2.13 7.32 10.85
N VAL A 332 -1.58 6.42 11.65
CA VAL A 332 -1.78 4.98 11.49
C VAL A 332 -2.60 4.42 12.66
N LEU A 333 -3.60 3.61 12.36
CA LEU A 333 -4.30 2.75 13.30
C LEU A 333 -3.82 1.32 13.10
N THR A 334 -3.36 0.66 14.16
CA THR A 334 -3.05 -0.77 14.13
C THR A 334 -3.99 -1.56 15.03
N LEU A 335 -4.48 -2.70 14.52
CA LEU A 335 -5.31 -3.65 15.29
C LEU A 335 -4.53 -4.95 15.45
N VAL A 336 -4.30 -5.37 16.69
CA VAL A 336 -3.55 -6.57 17.02
C VAL A 336 -4.50 -7.71 17.33
N ASP A 337 -4.41 -8.76 16.52
CA ASP A 337 -5.15 -10.01 16.70
C ASP A 337 -4.43 -11.14 15.94
N THR A 338 -3.51 -11.82 16.61
CA THR A 338 -2.80 -12.97 16.04
C THR A 338 -2.31 -13.89 17.15
N PRO A 339 -2.35 -15.23 16.98
CA PRO A 339 -1.68 -16.16 17.89
C PRO A 339 -0.14 -16.03 17.82
N GLY A 340 0.37 -15.33 16.80
CA GLY A 340 1.78 -15.09 16.52
C GLY A 340 2.09 -15.06 15.04
N ALA A 341 3.37 -14.93 14.69
CA ALA A 341 3.82 -15.09 13.32
C ALA A 341 3.70 -16.55 12.88
N ALA A 342 3.41 -16.76 11.59
CA ALA A 342 3.53 -18.08 10.99
C ALA A 342 4.99 -18.58 11.13
N ASN A 343 5.15 -19.80 11.59
CA ASN A 343 6.45 -20.42 11.94
C ASN A 343 6.66 -21.77 11.25
N ASP A 344 5.88 -22.02 10.20
CA ASP A 344 6.09 -23.20 9.35
C ASP A 344 7.30 -23.02 8.42
N ALA A 345 7.77 -24.12 7.83
CA ALA A 345 8.96 -24.12 6.97
C ALA A 345 8.83 -23.17 5.77
N GLU A 346 7.61 -22.91 5.27
CA GLU A 346 7.39 -21.97 4.16
C GLU A 346 7.52 -20.53 4.62
N ALA A 347 6.99 -20.18 5.79
CA ALA A 347 7.17 -18.85 6.38
C ALA A 347 8.65 -18.55 6.63
N GLU A 348 9.43 -19.54 7.12
CA GLU A 348 10.88 -19.37 7.30
C GLU A 348 11.60 -19.16 5.97
N ARG A 349 11.27 -19.93 4.91
CA ARG A 349 11.84 -19.71 3.56
C ARG A 349 11.48 -18.35 2.98
N GLN A 350 10.30 -17.82 3.31
CA GLN A 350 9.85 -16.49 2.91
C GLN A 350 10.43 -15.34 3.75
N GLY A 351 11.27 -15.64 4.74
CA GLY A 351 11.98 -14.67 5.57
C GLY A 351 11.11 -14.05 6.67
N ALA A 352 10.54 -14.89 7.55
CA ALA A 352 9.72 -14.45 8.68
C ALA A 352 10.48 -13.49 9.61
N GLY A 353 11.70 -13.83 10.01
CA GLY A 353 12.53 -12.99 10.88
C GLY A 353 12.80 -11.60 10.31
N PRO A 354 13.38 -11.47 9.09
CA PRO A 354 13.57 -10.17 8.45
C PRO A 354 12.30 -9.34 8.29
N ALA A 355 11.19 -9.95 7.88
CA ALA A 355 9.93 -9.23 7.69
C ALA A 355 9.37 -8.64 9.01
N ILE A 356 9.50 -9.37 10.11
CA ILE A 356 9.12 -8.92 11.45
C ILE A 356 10.07 -7.80 11.91
N ALA A 357 11.38 -7.95 11.70
CA ALA A 357 12.38 -6.94 12.08
C ALA A 357 12.15 -5.61 11.35
N ASP A 358 11.84 -5.65 10.05
CA ASP A 358 11.53 -4.47 9.25
C ASP A 358 10.29 -3.74 9.78
N LEU A 359 9.24 -4.47 10.17
CA LEU A 359 8.04 -3.86 10.75
C LEU A 359 8.33 -3.23 12.11
N PHE A 360 9.09 -3.90 13.00
CA PHE A 360 9.55 -3.30 14.25
C PHE A 360 10.29 -1.99 14.00
N GLY A 361 11.23 -1.98 13.06
CA GLY A 361 11.98 -0.79 12.66
C GLY A 361 11.07 0.33 12.14
N ALA A 362 10.12 -0.01 11.29
CA ALA A 362 9.18 0.96 10.72
C ALA A 362 8.30 1.59 11.79
N VAL A 363 7.67 0.79 12.68
CA VAL A 363 6.81 1.30 13.77
C VAL A 363 7.60 2.10 14.79
N ALA A 364 8.87 1.71 15.08
CA ALA A 364 9.72 2.43 16.03
C ALA A 364 10.24 3.78 15.50
N SER A 365 10.41 3.91 14.17
CA SER A 365 11.02 5.10 13.55
C SER A 365 10.01 6.06 12.91
N VAL A 366 8.75 5.66 12.78
CA VAL A 366 7.69 6.48 12.18
C VAL A 366 7.49 7.80 12.96
N ARG A 367 7.35 8.91 12.22
CA ARG A 367 7.14 10.25 12.79
C ARG A 367 5.65 10.59 12.93
N THR A 368 4.82 10.04 12.05
CA THR A 368 3.36 10.19 12.18
C THR A 368 2.84 9.38 13.36
N PRO A 369 1.78 9.85 14.05
CA PRO A 369 1.22 9.13 15.20
C PRO A 369 0.72 7.73 14.81
N VAL A 370 1.05 6.74 15.63
CA VAL A 370 0.51 5.38 15.54
C VAL A 370 -0.32 5.10 16.79
N THR A 371 -1.55 4.65 16.58
CA THR A 371 -2.48 4.22 17.63
C THR A 371 -2.73 2.72 17.50
N THR A 372 -2.48 1.94 18.54
CA THR A 372 -2.67 0.49 18.54
C THR A 372 -3.79 0.07 19.47
N LEU A 373 -4.66 -0.82 19.00
CA LEU A 373 -5.65 -1.50 19.83
C LEU A 373 -5.48 -3.02 19.71
N VAL A 374 -5.24 -3.69 20.84
CA VAL A 374 -5.28 -5.15 20.92
C VAL A 374 -6.74 -5.57 21.02
N ILE A 375 -7.23 -6.31 20.03
CA ILE A 375 -8.64 -6.69 19.90
C ILE A 375 -8.89 -8.19 20.11
N GLY A 376 -7.83 -8.97 20.32
CA GLY A 376 -7.90 -10.42 20.47
C GLY A 376 -6.59 -10.99 21.01
N GLU A 377 -6.02 -11.97 20.33
CA GLU A 377 -4.76 -12.58 20.75
C GLU A 377 -3.58 -11.65 20.41
N GLY A 378 -2.80 -11.27 21.41
CA GLY A 378 -1.51 -10.59 21.28
C GLY A 378 -0.37 -11.61 21.43
N GLY A 379 -0.13 -12.42 20.39
CA GLY A 379 0.82 -13.54 20.41
C GLY A 379 2.25 -13.10 20.12
N SER A 380 3.08 -12.92 21.19
CA SER A 380 4.53 -12.83 21.08
C SER A 380 5.04 -11.65 20.23
N GLY A 381 6.26 -11.81 19.68
CA GLY A 381 6.92 -10.82 18.83
C GLY A 381 6.15 -10.49 17.55
N GLY A 382 5.40 -11.46 16.99
CA GLY A 382 4.60 -11.26 15.79
C GLY A 382 3.43 -10.27 15.99
N ALA A 383 2.84 -10.24 17.17
CA ALA A 383 1.86 -9.25 17.58
C ALA A 383 2.52 -7.93 17.96
N LEU A 384 3.64 -8.00 18.70
CA LEU A 384 4.34 -6.83 19.22
C LEU A 384 4.93 -5.94 18.10
N ALA A 385 5.33 -6.52 16.97
CA ALA A 385 5.87 -5.78 15.85
C ALA A 385 4.88 -4.72 15.28
N LEU A 386 3.57 -4.92 15.49
CA LEU A 386 2.53 -3.98 15.07
C LEU A 386 2.12 -2.99 16.18
N ALA A 387 2.56 -3.21 17.41
CA ALA A 387 2.17 -2.40 18.57
C ALA A 387 3.06 -1.15 18.73
N ALA A 388 2.44 0.02 18.79
CA ALA A 388 3.15 1.28 18.94
C ALA A 388 3.63 1.47 20.39
N PRO A 389 4.93 1.72 20.63
CA PRO A 389 5.43 2.00 21.97
C PRO A 389 4.70 3.19 22.62
N GLY A 390 4.20 3.00 23.82
CA GLY A 390 3.51 4.06 24.59
C GLY A 390 2.18 4.55 24.00
N SER A 391 1.64 3.90 22.96
CA SER A 391 0.37 4.25 22.30
C SER A 391 -0.45 2.99 21.97
N THR A 392 -0.44 2.04 22.89
CA THR A 392 -1.17 0.77 22.79
C THR A 392 -2.24 0.67 23.86
N TRP A 393 -3.43 0.23 23.47
CA TRP A 393 -4.61 -0.08 24.30
C TRP A 393 -5.06 -1.51 24.05
N ALA A 394 -5.91 -2.05 24.91
CA ALA A 394 -6.46 -3.40 24.75
C ALA A 394 -7.95 -3.42 25.09
N THR A 395 -8.71 -4.29 24.43
CA THR A 395 -10.12 -4.53 24.75
C THR A 395 -10.25 -5.56 25.88
N PRO A 396 -11.39 -5.61 26.61
CA PRO A 396 -11.61 -6.60 27.66
C PRO A 396 -11.57 -8.07 27.18
N ASP A 397 -11.85 -8.32 25.91
CA ASP A 397 -11.82 -9.64 25.26
C ASP A 397 -10.51 -9.89 24.50
N SER A 398 -9.42 -9.36 25.00
CA SER A 398 -8.08 -9.55 24.46
C SER A 398 -7.07 -9.94 25.55
N TYR A 399 -5.91 -10.39 25.10
CA TYR A 399 -4.73 -10.54 25.95
C TYR A 399 -3.45 -10.22 25.18
N PHE A 400 -2.34 -9.98 25.91
CA PHE A 400 -1.02 -9.87 25.27
C PHE A 400 -0.02 -10.68 26.09
N SER A 401 0.72 -11.57 25.43
CA SER A 401 1.65 -12.48 26.10
C SER A 401 2.93 -12.68 25.30
N VAL A 402 4.00 -12.99 26.02
CA VAL A 402 5.30 -13.38 25.43
C VAL A 402 5.18 -14.62 24.55
N ILE A 403 4.27 -15.55 24.90
CA ILE A 403 3.97 -16.78 24.16
C ILE A 403 2.60 -17.30 24.61
N ALA A 404 1.97 -18.17 23.86
CA ALA A 404 0.73 -18.83 24.27
C ALA A 404 0.93 -19.62 25.60
N PRO A 405 -0.02 -19.57 26.56
CA PRO A 405 0.12 -20.20 27.86
C PRO A 405 0.46 -21.70 27.82
N GLU A 406 -0.07 -22.40 26.81
CA GLU A 406 0.21 -23.82 26.58
C GLU A 406 1.70 -24.06 26.25
N HIS A 407 2.26 -23.21 25.39
CA HIS A 407 3.68 -23.28 25.04
C HIS A 407 4.56 -22.84 26.21
N ALA A 408 4.12 -21.84 27.00
CA ALA A 408 4.83 -21.44 28.21
C ALA A 408 4.88 -22.59 29.22
N ALA A 409 3.75 -23.27 29.48
CA ALA A 409 3.70 -24.44 30.35
C ALA A 409 4.63 -25.56 29.86
N ALA A 410 4.62 -25.85 28.56
CA ALA A 410 5.50 -26.84 27.95
C ALA A 410 7.00 -26.50 28.11
N ILE A 411 7.39 -25.26 27.85
CA ILE A 411 8.78 -24.77 28.02
C ILE A 411 9.20 -24.87 29.49
N LEU A 412 8.30 -24.55 30.42
CA LEU A 412 8.55 -24.63 31.84
C LEU A 412 8.45 -26.07 32.37
N LYS A 413 8.19 -27.07 31.51
CA LYS A 413 8.01 -28.47 31.84
C LYS A 413 6.89 -28.72 32.86
N ARG A 414 5.82 -27.94 32.78
CA ARG A 414 4.61 -28.08 33.59
C ARG A 414 3.63 -29.07 32.93
N PRO A 415 2.86 -29.78 33.68
CA PRO A 415 1.82 -30.67 33.16
C PRO A 415 0.65 -29.82 32.57
N PRO A 416 -0.16 -30.39 31.68
CA PRO A 416 -1.28 -29.68 31.01
C PRO A 416 -2.27 -29.03 31.98
N GLU A 417 -2.45 -29.57 33.16
CA GLU A 417 -3.34 -29.08 34.21
C GLU A 417 -2.89 -27.72 34.79
N GLU A 418 -1.63 -27.36 34.61
CA GLU A 418 -1.07 -26.08 35.06
C GLU A 418 -1.12 -24.95 34.02
N VAL A 419 -1.71 -25.18 32.86
CA VAL A 419 -1.80 -24.16 31.79
C VAL A 419 -2.59 -22.94 32.27
N GLU A 420 -3.72 -23.12 32.96
CA GLU A 420 -4.52 -22.01 33.50
C GLU A 420 -3.76 -21.20 34.56
N ALA A 421 -3.07 -21.90 35.49
CA ALA A 421 -2.22 -21.25 36.46
C ALA A 421 -1.05 -20.51 35.81
N THR A 422 -0.50 -21.07 34.73
CA THR A 422 0.56 -20.43 33.93
C THR A 422 0.05 -19.14 33.26
N ALA A 423 -1.16 -19.15 32.71
CA ALA A 423 -1.79 -17.97 32.15
C ALA A 423 -1.95 -16.81 33.18
N GLY A 424 -2.35 -17.18 34.42
CA GLY A 424 -2.41 -16.24 35.54
C GLY A 424 -1.05 -15.64 35.91
N GLN A 425 0.00 -16.48 35.96
CA GLN A 425 1.37 -16.07 36.28
C GLN A 425 2.01 -15.18 35.21
N LEU A 426 1.63 -15.35 33.93
CA LEU A 426 2.09 -14.51 32.82
C LEU A 426 1.55 -13.10 32.87
N ARG A 427 0.56 -12.80 33.71
CA ARG A 427 -0.05 -11.46 33.86
C ARG A 427 -0.42 -10.84 32.50
N LEU A 428 -1.18 -11.60 31.71
CA LEU A 428 -1.48 -11.27 30.32
C LEU A 428 -2.81 -10.51 30.10
N ARG A 429 -3.59 -10.30 31.20
CA ARG A 429 -4.88 -9.60 31.13
C ARG A 429 -4.68 -8.11 30.82
N PRO A 430 -5.64 -7.43 30.18
CA PRO A 430 -5.57 -6.01 29.95
C PRO A 430 -5.21 -5.18 31.19
N GLN A 431 -5.83 -5.45 32.36
CA GLN A 431 -5.53 -4.78 33.61
C GLN A 431 -4.10 -5.04 34.12
N ASP A 432 -3.60 -6.27 33.98
CA ASP A 432 -2.22 -6.59 34.32
C ASP A 432 -1.21 -5.82 33.47
N LEU A 433 -1.50 -5.69 32.16
CA LEU A 433 -0.63 -4.97 31.22
C LEU A 433 -0.61 -3.47 31.51
N VAL A 434 -1.73 -2.90 32.00
CA VAL A 434 -1.77 -1.51 32.48
C VAL A 434 -0.90 -1.35 33.74
N GLU A 435 -1.01 -2.25 34.72
CA GLU A 435 -0.18 -2.23 35.93
C GLU A 435 1.31 -2.37 35.64
N LEU A 436 1.66 -3.21 34.64
CA LEU A 436 3.04 -3.38 34.15
C LEU A 436 3.54 -2.20 33.32
N GLY A 437 2.67 -1.24 32.95
CA GLY A 437 3.02 -0.11 32.10
C GLY A 437 3.23 -0.46 30.61
N VAL A 438 2.76 -1.63 30.19
CA VAL A 438 2.89 -2.10 28.79
C VAL A 438 1.88 -1.43 27.88
N ILE A 439 0.64 -1.24 28.37
CA ILE A 439 -0.43 -0.56 27.63
C ILE A 439 -0.98 0.63 28.43
N ARG A 440 -1.71 1.50 27.74
CA ARG A 440 -2.39 2.64 28.35
C ARG A 440 -3.78 2.27 28.88
N THR A 441 -4.19 2.92 29.96
CA THR A 441 -5.58 2.93 30.40
C THR A 441 -6.40 3.94 29.58
N SER A 442 -7.70 3.68 29.45
CA SER A 442 -8.67 4.61 28.88
C SER A 442 -10.02 4.41 29.56
N GLU A 443 -10.67 5.48 30.01
CA GLU A 443 -12.01 5.40 30.59
C GLU A 443 -13.05 4.81 29.61
N GLN A 444 -12.85 4.99 28.30
CA GLN A 444 -13.71 4.39 27.26
C GLN A 444 -13.56 2.85 27.17
N LEU A 445 -12.37 2.34 27.49
CA LEU A 445 -12.02 0.91 27.44
C LEU A 445 -12.21 0.25 28.81
N PHE A 446 -12.07 1.02 29.90
CA PHE A 446 -12.11 0.54 31.29
C PHE A 446 -12.97 1.49 32.13
N PRO A 447 -14.30 1.48 31.99
CA PRO A 447 -15.17 2.33 32.78
C PRO A 447 -15.01 2.01 34.28
N GLY A 448 -14.63 3.02 35.09
CA GLY A 448 -14.45 2.89 36.55
C GLY A 448 -13.03 2.73 37.05
N THR A 449 -12.00 2.70 36.18
CA THR A 449 -10.58 2.78 36.59
C THR A 449 -10.08 4.23 36.46
N GLY A 450 -10.72 5.20 37.14
CA GLY A 450 -10.23 6.58 37.22
C GLY A 450 -8.80 6.63 37.74
N ASP A 451 -8.01 7.50 37.12
CA ASP A 451 -6.59 7.71 37.36
C ASP A 451 -6.28 8.00 38.84
N ARG A 452 -5.96 6.97 39.61
CA ARG A 452 -5.53 7.13 41.03
C ARG A 452 -4.12 7.70 41.19
N ARG A 453 -3.43 7.99 40.07
CA ARG A 453 -2.03 8.47 40.10
C ARG A 453 -1.90 10.00 39.98
N SER A 454 -2.98 10.74 39.73
CA SER A 454 -2.95 12.20 39.68
C SER A 454 -3.04 12.86 41.07
N GLU A 455 -3.43 12.12 42.12
CA GLU A 455 -3.58 12.68 43.50
C GLU A 455 -2.32 12.54 44.38
N GLU A 456 -1.30 11.74 43.96
CA GLU A 456 -0.08 11.59 44.78
C GLU A 456 1.09 12.50 44.39
N ARG A 457 0.88 13.48 43.48
CA ARG A 457 1.90 14.48 43.11
C ARG A 457 1.42 15.92 43.23
N MET A 458 0.71 16.26 44.32
CA MET A 458 0.60 17.64 44.80
C MET A 458 1.24 17.79 46.16
#